data_19297075c4441f9b7cfec7d0c025f3a5
#
_entry.id   19297075c4441f9b7cfec7d0c025f3a5
#
_cell.length_a   1.000
_cell.length_b   1.000
_cell.length_c   1.000
_cell.angle_alpha   90.00
_cell.angle_beta   90.00
_cell.angle_gamma   90.00
#
_symmetry.space_group_name_H-M   'P 1'
#
loop_
_entity.id
_entity.type
_entity.pdbx_description
1 polymer ?
#
loop_
_entity_poly.entity_id
_entity_poly.type
_entity_poly.pdbx_seq_one_letter_code
_entity_poly.pdbx_strand_id
1 'polypeptide(L)'
;KDMVHWELIGHAITDPDELDLSDIRDSHGIWAPDISYSNGRFIIMATLRLNADGKRDNNVMRRQVVVSSDRPEGPYSKPSWLEVDSIDPSHFVDDDGKHYMVISPGINLVPISDDCTRVTGDLIPVWPGTGERCPEGPHILRHGDYYYAILAEGGTGYGHGINVGRSKNLFGPYEASPYNPLMRQLDPNAPIQRTGHGKLIEDANGDWWVYYLMGRPNRGIEVANGKAPKPGEIRVPGAYTTVGRETGLDPVRWLDDGWFVINEGKGPSNEQTAPDLPEVVYPKWQRDDFDSDTLDVHWQFVRRPAPG
;
A
#
# COMPACT_ATOMS: atom_id res chain seq x y z
N LYS A 1 -8.22 -11.34 11.08
CA LYS A 1 -9.42 -11.63 11.88
C LYS A 1 -9.56 -10.60 13.00
N ASP A 2 -8.60 -10.47 13.92
CA ASP A 2 -8.62 -9.46 14.99
C ASP A 2 -7.81 -8.19 14.68
N MET A 3 -7.19 -8.12 13.51
CA MET A 3 -6.38 -7.01 13.02
C MET A 3 -5.09 -6.72 13.81
N VAL A 4 -4.79 -7.52 14.82
CA VAL A 4 -3.62 -7.38 15.72
C VAL A 4 -2.66 -8.56 15.57
N HIS A 5 -3.20 -9.78 15.52
CA HIS A 5 -2.39 -10.99 15.40
C HIS A 5 -2.38 -11.49 13.96
N TRP A 6 -1.19 -11.75 13.45
CA TRP A 6 -0.95 -12.07 12.03
C TRP A 6 -0.35 -13.46 11.88
N GLU A 7 -0.83 -14.16 10.87
CA GLU A 7 -0.30 -15.44 10.42
C GLU A 7 0.03 -15.35 8.94
N LEU A 8 1.20 -15.82 8.54
CA LEU A 8 1.54 -15.98 7.14
C LEU A 8 0.85 -17.23 6.60
N ILE A 9 -0.09 -17.06 5.67
CA ILE A 9 -0.95 -18.14 5.17
C ILE A 9 -0.56 -18.63 3.77
N GLY A 10 0.32 -17.92 3.06
CA GLY A 10 0.76 -18.30 1.72
C GLY A 10 1.45 -17.16 0.97
N HIS A 11 1.77 -17.46 -0.27
CA HIS A 11 2.39 -16.53 -1.23
C HIS A 11 1.54 -16.46 -2.50
N ALA A 12 1.42 -15.25 -3.07
CA ALA A 12 0.56 -15.03 -4.23
C ALA A 12 1.18 -15.51 -5.54
N ILE A 13 2.50 -15.43 -5.68
CA ILE A 13 3.26 -15.91 -6.85
C ILE A 13 4.37 -16.80 -6.32
N THR A 14 4.33 -18.08 -6.66
CA THR A 14 5.24 -19.11 -6.11
C THR A 14 6.10 -19.75 -7.19
N ASP A 15 5.70 -19.66 -8.45
CA ASP A 15 6.44 -20.23 -9.57
C ASP A 15 7.41 -19.19 -10.15
N PRO A 16 8.74 -19.42 -10.06
CA PRO A 16 9.73 -18.50 -10.63
C PRO A 16 9.64 -18.38 -12.16
N ASP A 17 9.05 -19.36 -12.85
CA ASP A 17 8.82 -19.28 -14.30
C ASP A 17 7.69 -18.34 -14.67
N GLU A 18 6.79 -18.01 -13.74
CA GLU A 18 5.72 -17.04 -13.93
C GLU A 18 6.20 -15.59 -13.72
N LEU A 19 7.22 -15.40 -12.88
CA LEU A 19 7.78 -14.09 -12.58
C LEU A 19 9.26 -14.23 -12.21
N ASP A 20 10.15 -14.20 -13.21
CA ASP A 20 11.58 -14.20 -12.98
C ASP A 20 12.08 -12.80 -12.59
N LEU A 21 12.54 -12.67 -11.35
CA LEU A 21 13.11 -11.44 -10.80
C LEU A 21 14.64 -11.52 -10.65
N SER A 22 15.31 -12.57 -11.15
CA SER A 22 16.73 -12.84 -10.89
C SER A 22 17.65 -11.69 -11.31
N ASP A 23 17.38 -11.05 -12.45
CA ASP A 23 18.19 -9.96 -13.01
C ASP A 23 17.68 -8.56 -12.63
N ILE A 24 16.68 -8.49 -11.78
CA ILE A 24 16.11 -7.20 -11.36
C ILE A 24 17.05 -6.51 -10.36
N ARG A 25 17.27 -5.22 -10.57
CA ARG A 25 18.15 -4.37 -9.74
C ARG A 25 17.58 -4.20 -8.34
N ASP A 26 18.47 -3.85 -7.41
CA ASP A 26 18.06 -3.48 -6.06
C ASP A 26 17.05 -2.34 -6.07
N SER A 27 16.07 -2.41 -5.18
CA SER A 27 14.92 -1.51 -5.08
C SER A 27 13.96 -1.53 -6.28
N HIS A 28 14.15 -2.43 -7.25
CA HIS A 28 13.19 -2.76 -8.29
C HIS A 28 12.45 -4.07 -7.96
N GLY A 29 11.62 -4.57 -8.86
CA GLY A 29 10.77 -5.74 -8.65
C GLY A 29 9.36 -5.35 -8.22
N ILE A 30 8.77 -6.09 -7.33
CA ILE A 30 7.39 -5.85 -6.89
C ILE A 30 7.32 -4.68 -5.93
N TRP A 31 6.45 -3.71 -6.26
CA TRP A 31 6.16 -2.54 -5.45
C TRP A 31 4.69 -2.52 -5.03
N ALA A 32 4.43 -1.98 -3.85
CA ALA A 32 3.15 -1.59 -3.27
C ALA A 32 1.95 -2.45 -3.73
N PRO A 33 1.82 -3.68 -3.26
CA PRO A 33 0.66 -4.50 -3.59
C PRO A 33 -0.59 -3.99 -2.87
N ASP A 34 -1.72 -4.07 -3.56
CA ASP A 34 -3.05 -3.94 -2.98
C ASP A 34 -3.79 -5.28 -3.03
N ILE A 35 -4.60 -5.56 -2.02
CA ILE A 35 -5.52 -6.69 -2.01
C ILE A 35 -6.95 -6.20 -1.85
N SER A 36 -7.84 -6.75 -2.65
CA SER A 36 -9.29 -6.52 -2.58
C SER A 36 -10.06 -7.82 -2.66
N TYR A 37 -11.33 -7.78 -2.26
CA TYR A 37 -12.26 -8.90 -2.42
C TYR A 37 -13.47 -8.42 -3.21
N SER A 38 -13.73 -9.06 -4.33
CA SER A 38 -14.84 -8.73 -5.20
C SER A 38 -15.32 -9.97 -5.95
N ASN A 39 -16.64 -10.10 -6.12
CA ASN A 39 -17.26 -11.22 -6.85
C ASN A 39 -16.78 -12.60 -6.40
N GLY A 40 -16.60 -12.80 -5.08
CA GLY A 40 -16.17 -14.06 -4.50
C GLY A 40 -14.67 -14.34 -4.66
N ARG A 41 -13.85 -13.38 -5.10
CA ARG A 41 -12.42 -13.55 -5.35
C ARG A 41 -11.57 -12.54 -4.61
N PHE A 42 -10.46 -13.00 -4.09
CA PHE A 42 -9.35 -12.14 -3.68
C PHE A 42 -8.54 -11.75 -4.91
N ILE A 43 -8.30 -10.46 -5.08
CA ILE A 43 -7.58 -9.88 -6.20
C ILE A 43 -6.39 -9.14 -5.62
N ILE A 44 -5.20 -9.48 -6.07
CA ILE A 44 -3.97 -8.76 -5.71
C ILE A 44 -3.46 -8.05 -6.95
N MET A 45 -3.24 -6.75 -6.83
CA MET A 45 -2.60 -5.92 -7.83
C MET A 45 -1.28 -5.38 -7.30
N ALA A 46 -0.26 -5.33 -8.14
CA ALA A 46 1.03 -4.74 -7.76
C ALA A 46 1.73 -4.15 -8.98
N THR A 47 2.62 -3.20 -8.75
CA THR A 47 3.52 -2.72 -9.80
C THR A 47 4.74 -3.63 -9.89
N LEU A 48 5.06 -4.11 -11.07
CA LEU A 48 6.36 -4.66 -11.38
C LEU A 48 7.23 -3.57 -12.02
N ARG A 49 8.28 -3.19 -11.33
CA ARG A 49 9.32 -2.30 -11.85
C ARG A 49 10.45 -3.13 -12.44
N LEU A 50 10.57 -3.09 -13.76
CA LEU A 50 11.61 -3.77 -14.52
C LEU A 50 12.84 -2.87 -14.71
N ASN A 51 13.98 -3.49 -15.07
CA ASN A 51 15.10 -2.76 -15.62
C ASN A 51 14.80 -2.39 -17.08
N ALA A 52 15.18 -1.21 -17.50
CA ALA A 52 15.25 -0.92 -18.92
C ALA A 52 16.60 -1.42 -19.47
N ASP A 53 16.58 -2.43 -20.30
CA ASP A 53 17.69 -2.95 -21.16
C ASP A 53 19.12 -2.82 -20.57
N GLY A 54 19.30 -3.10 -19.29
CA GLY A 54 20.61 -3.10 -18.64
C GLY A 54 21.31 -1.74 -18.52
N LYS A 55 20.66 -0.63 -18.90
CA LYS A 55 21.23 0.71 -18.74
C LYS A 55 20.76 1.35 -17.43
N ARG A 56 21.69 2.06 -16.80
CA ARG A 56 21.34 2.95 -15.69
C ARG A 56 20.36 3.97 -16.23
N ASP A 57 19.21 4.07 -15.58
CA ASP A 57 18.39 5.25 -15.50
C ASP A 57 17.09 5.29 -16.29
N ASN A 58 16.53 6.25 -16.39
CA ASN A 58 15.31 6.96 -16.77
C ASN A 58 14.27 6.24 -17.67
N ASN A 59 14.57 5.11 -18.28
CA ASN A 59 13.63 4.27 -19.01
C ASN A 59 13.21 3.04 -18.17
N VAL A 60 12.62 3.27 -17.01
CA VAL A 60 12.10 2.17 -16.20
C VAL A 60 10.76 1.77 -16.75
N MET A 61 10.66 0.57 -17.29
CA MET A 61 9.38 -0.03 -17.61
C MET A 61 8.66 -0.42 -16.33
N ARG A 62 7.41 -0.01 -16.22
CA ARG A 62 6.51 -0.39 -15.13
C ARG A 62 5.30 -1.06 -15.74
N ARG A 63 4.91 -2.18 -15.19
CA ARG A 63 3.72 -2.92 -15.59
C ARG A 63 2.93 -3.23 -14.34
N GLN A 64 1.64 -3.41 -14.48
CA GLN A 64 0.82 -3.86 -13.36
C GLN A 64 0.60 -5.35 -13.49
N VAL A 65 0.84 -6.08 -12.40
CA VAL A 65 0.57 -7.51 -12.29
C VAL A 65 -0.70 -7.72 -11.50
N VAL A 66 -1.55 -8.62 -11.96
CA VAL A 66 -2.78 -9.01 -11.28
C VAL A 66 -2.81 -10.53 -11.15
N VAL A 67 -3.10 -10.99 -9.94
CA VAL A 67 -3.39 -12.39 -9.64
C VAL A 67 -4.66 -12.47 -8.80
N SER A 68 -5.40 -13.57 -8.90
CA SER A 68 -6.64 -13.73 -8.15
C SER A 68 -6.84 -15.17 -7.67
N SER A 69 -7.58 -15.32 -6.56
CA SER A 69 -7.93 -16.62 -5.97
C SER A 69 -9.32 -16.54 -5.33
N ASP A 70 -10.00 -17.65 -5.22
CA ASP A 70 -11.24 -17.79 -4.42
C ASP A 70 -10.94 -17.98 -2.92
N ARG A 71 -9.67 -18.15 -2.54
CA ARG A 71 -9.21 -18.33 -1.16
C ARG A 71 -8.05 -17.38 -0.86
N PRO A 72 -7.99 -16.78 0.34
CA PRO A 72 -6.95 -15.82 0.68
C PRO A 72 -5.53 -16.43 0.68
N GLU A 73 -5.41 -17.71 1.03
CA GLU A 73 -4.13 -18.45 1.01
C GLU A 73 -3.73 -18.94 -0.40
N GLY A 74 -4.62 -18.84 -1.38
CA GLY A 74 -4.39 -19.35 -2.72
C GLY A 74 -4.94 -20.78 -2.96
N PRO A 75 -4.53 -21.48 -4.03
CA PRO A 75 -3.55 -20.97 -5.02
C PRO A 75 -4.09 -19.80 -5.83
N TYR A 76 -3.22 -18.87 -6.14
CA TYR A 76 -3.53 -17.73 -7.01
C TYR A 76 -3.38 -18.12 -8.48
N SER A 77 -4.08 -17.40 -9.34
CA SER A 77 -3.98 -17.55 -10.79
C SER A 77 -2.59 -17.20 -11.29
N LYS A 78 -2.28 -17.62 -12.51
CA LYS A 78 -1.12 -17.07 -13.23
C LYS A 78 -1.23 -15.55 -13.35
N PRO A 79 -0.09 -14.84 -13.33
CA PRO A 79 -0.07 -13.40 -13.48
C PRO A 79 -0.70 -12.92 -14.79
N SER A 80 -1.62 -11.96 -14.69
CA SER A 80 -2.08 -11.16 -15.81
C SER A 80 -1.35 -9.82 -15.81
N TRP A 81 -0.98 -9.33 -16.99
CA TRP A 81 -0.18 -8.12 -17.16
C TRP A 81 -1.01 -7.00 -17.75
N LEU A 82 -1.08 -5.87 -17.04
CA LEU A 82 -1.72 -4.66 -17.53
C LEU A 82 -0.62 -3.65 -17.89
N GLU A 83 -0.60 -3.26 -19.18
CA GLU A 83 0.42 -2.37 -19.74
C GLU A 83 0.11 -0.90 -19.40
N VAL A 84 0.19 -0.56 -18.13
CA VAL A 84 0.00 0.80 -17.61
C VAL A 84 1.29 1.23 -16.92
N ASP A 85 2.00 2.20 -17.53
CA ASP A 85 3.28 2.71 -17.02
C ASP A 85 3.06 3.69 -15.86
N SER A 86 2.75 3.15 -14.69
CA SER A 86 2.58 3.89 -13.45
C SER A 86 2.88 3.03 -12.23
N ILE A 87 2.53 3.49 -11.02
CA ILE A 87 2.79 2.78 -9.74
C ILE A 87 1.56 2.78 -8.85
N ASP A 88 1.60 1.88 -7.85
CA ASP A 88 0.65 1.78 -6.74
C ASP A 88 -0.79 1.53 -7.21
N PRO A 89 -1.04 0.43 -7.92
CA PRO A 89 -2.39 0.10 -8.34
C PRO A 89 -3.24 -0.32 -7.15
N SER A 90 -4.48 0.13 -7.11
CA SER A 90 -5.51 -0.42 -6.23
C SER A 90 -6.78 -0.72 -7.01
N HIS A 91 -7.59 -1.64 -6.51
CA HIS A 91 -8.83 -2.06 -7.15
C HIS A 91 -10.02 -1.32 -6.57
N PHE A 92 -10.89 -0.81 -7.44
CA PHE A 92 -12.16 -0.19 -7.08
C PHE A 92 -13.28 -0.70 -7.98
N VAL A 93 -14.44 -0.98 -7.38
CA VAL A 93 -15.68 -1.31 -8.10
C VAL A 93 -16.70 -0.25 -7.77
N ASP A 94 -17.29 0.38 -8.79
CA ASP A 94 -18.33 1.37 -8.65
C ASP A 94 -19.71 0.73 -8.44
N ASP A 95 -20.68 1.51 -8.01
CA ASP A 95 -22.06 1.09 -7.75
C ASP A 95 -22.75 0.49 -9.00
N ASP A 96 -22.31 0.87 -10.21
CA ASP A 96 -22.79 0.31 -11.47
C ASP A 96 -22.11 -1.02 -11.86
N GLY A 97 -21.24 -1.54 -11.00
CA GLY A 97 -20.51 -2.79 -11.19
C GLY A 97 -19.28 -2.68 -12.10
N LYS A 98 -18.91 -1.50 -12.55
CA LYS A 98 -17.69 -1.31 -13.34
C LYS A 98 -16.45 -1.38 -12.47
N HIS A 99 -15.44 -2.06 -12.98
CA HIS A 99 -14.16 -2.23 -12.33
C HIS A 99 -13.14 -1.22 -12.83
N TYR A 100 -12.38 -0.68 -11.90
CA TYR A 100 -11.30 0.27 -12.17
C TYR A 100 -10.03 -0.13 -11.43
N MET A 101 -8.91 0.04 -12.09
CA MET A 101 -7.63 0.17 -11.42
C MET A 101 -7.40 1.65 -11.12
N VAL A 102 -7.23 1.98 -9.84
CA VAL A 102 -6.85 3.32 -9.38
C VAL A 102 -5.34 3.37 -9.33
N ILE A 103 -4.72 4.40 -9.91
CA ILE A 103 -3.26 4.43 -10.10
C ILE A 103 -2.69 5.84 -10.00
N SER A 104 -1.42 5.97 -9.56
CA SER A 104 -0.69 7.24 -9.45
C SER A 104 -0.32 7.83 -10.83
N PRO A 105 0.20 9.10 -10.89
CA PRO A 105 0.26 10.10 -9.81
C PRO A 105 -1.10 10.73 -9.54
N GLY A 106 -1.40 11.00 -8.28
CA GLY A 106 -2.75 11.42 -7.89
C GLY A 106 -3.74 10.28 -8.02
N ILE A 107 -5.00 10.58 -8.23
CA ILE A 107 -6.04 9.61 -8.55
C ILE A 107 -6.28 9.61 -10.06
N ASN A 108 -5.93 8.52 -10.70
CA ASN A 108 -6.35 8.20 -12.05
C ASN A 108 -7.11 6.89 -12.05
N LEU A 109 -8.14 6.78 -12.87
CA LEU A 109 -8.91 5.57 -13.08
C LEU A 109 -8.56 4.95 -14.42
N VAL A 110 -8.27 3.67 -14.43
CA VAL A 110 -8.13 2.88 -15.65
C VAL A 110 -9.24 1.85 -15.65
N PRO A 111 -10.22 1.92 -16.58
CA PRO A 111 -11.24 0.90 -16.71
C PRO A 111 -10.61 -0.47 -17.00
N ILE A 112 -11.04 -1.49 -16.28
CA ILE A 112 -10.56 -2.87 -16.43
C ILE A 112 -11.73 -3.84 -16.55
N SER A 113 -11.47 -5.04 -17.04
CA SER A 113 -12.48 -6.11 -17.12
C SER A 113 -12.88 -6.60 -15.73
N ASP A 114 -14.07 -7.20 -15.60
CA ASP A 114 -14.62 -7.70 -14.33
C ASP A 114 -13.73 -8.76 -13.66
N ASP A 115 -12.94 -9.49 -14.45
CA ASP A 115 -11.93 -10.43 -13.96
C ASP A 115 -10.58 -9.78 -13.66
N CYS A 116 -10.48 -8.46 -13.83
CA CYS A 116 -9.29 -7.63 -13.63
C CYS A 116 -8.08 -8.00 -14.49
N THR A 117 -8.26 -8.77 -15.57
CA THR A 117 -7.13 -9.28 -16.39
C THR A 117 -6.78 -8.39 -17.58
N ARG A 118 -7.61 -7.42 -17.94
CA ARG A 118 -7.43 -6.56 -19.13
C ARG A 118 -7.84 -5.11 -18.85
N VAL A 119 -7.09 -4.19 -19.45
CA VAL A 119 -7.53 -2.79 -19.60
C VAL A 119 -8.63 -2.73 -20.66
N THR A 120 -9.71 -2.01 -20.37
CA THR A 120 -10.89 -1.89 -21.25
C THR A 120 -11.17 -0.46 -21.74
N GLY A 121 -10.40 0.51 -21.29
CA GLY A 121 -10.53 1.91 -21.68
C GLY A 121 -9.31 2.74 -21.35
N ASP A 122 -9.35 4.00 -21.75
CA ASP A 122 -8.26 4.94 -21.52
C ASP A 122 -8.16 5.35 -20.03
N LEU A 123 -6.98 5.79 -19.61
CA LEU A 123 -6.75 6.38 -18.31
C LEU A 123 -7.52 7.70 -18.16
N ILE A 124 -8.26 7.84 -17.08
CA ILE A 124 -9.10 9.00 -16.75
C ILE A 124 -8.49 9.72 -15.54
N PRO A 125 -7.90 10.91 -15.69
CA PRO A 125 -7.46 11.72 -14.56
C PRO A 125 -8.66 12.20 -13.74
N VAL A 126 -8.59 12.04 -12.42
CA VAL A 126 -9.71 12.35 -11.51
C VAL A 126 -9.35 13.44 -10.51
N TRP A 127 -8.26 13.26 -9.76
CA TRP A 127 -7.83 14.22 -8.75
C TRP A 127 -6.30 14.22 -8.61
N PRO A 128 -5.64 15.38 -8.76
CA PRO A 128 -4.18 15.46 -8.68
C PRO A 128 -3.62 15.42 -7.25
N GLY A 129 -4.48 15.43 -6.22
CA GLY A 129 -4.09 15.58 -4.83
C GLY A 129 -4.15 17.01 -4.35
N THR A 130 -3.49 17.30 -3.24
CA THR A 130 -3.47 18.62 -2.60
C THR A 130 -2.41 19.57 -3.17
N GLY A 131 -1.56 19.06 -4.06
CA GLY A 131 -0.46 19.79 -4.67
C GLY A 131 0.88 19.61 -3.97
N GLU A 132 0.95 18.72 -2.98
CA GLU A 132 2.22 18.30 -2.41
C GLU A 132 2.98 17.36 -3.36
N ARG A 133 4.28 17.19 -3.10
CA ARG A 133 5.13 16.34 -3.94
C ARG A 133 4.73 14.85 -3.86
N CYS A 134 4.95 14.12 -4.95
CA CYS A 134 4.79 12.67 -5.03
C CYS A 134 3.41 12.19 -4.55
N PRO A 135 2.32 12.57 -5.21
CA PRO A 135 1.01 12.00 -4.93
C PRO A 135 0.97 10.54 -5.40
N GLU A 136 1.00 9.61 -4.47
CA GLU A 136 1.12 8.15 -4.69
C GLU A 136 0.19 7.35 -3.76
N GLY A 137 0.15 6.02 -3.87
CA GLY A 137 -0.67 5.17 -3.04
C GLY A 137 -2.17 5.47 -3.12
N PRO A 138 -2.76 5.58 -4.34
CA PRO A 138 -4.13 6.03 -4.50
C PRO A 138 -5.14 4.96 -4.16
N HIS A 139 -6.18 5.34 -3.40
CA HIS A 139 -7.36 4.52 -3.16
C HIS A 139 -8.63 5.34 -3.34
N ILE A 140 -9.71 4.69 -3.76
CA ILE A 140 -11.06 5.26 -3.72
C ILE A 140 -11.91 4.41 -2.78
N LEU A 141 -12.67 5.07 -1.93
CA LEU A 141 -13.65 4.50 -1.04
C LEU A 141 -15.01 5.15 -1.29
N ARG A 142 -16.07 4.36 -1.39
CA ARG A 142 -17.45 4.85 -1.39
C ARG A 142 -17.99 4.78 0.03
N HIS A 143 -18.41 5.92 0.60
CA HIS A 143 -19.06 5.97 1.90
C HIS A 143 -20.15 7.05 1.92
N GLY A 144 -21.36 6.65 2.31
CA GLY A 144 -22.52 7.53 2.23
C GLY A 144 -22.75 8.05 0.81
N ASP A 145 -22.90 9.37 0.67
CA ASP A 145 -23.13 10.03 -0.63
C ASP A 145 -21.86 10.39 -1.39
N TYR A 146 -20.67 10.04 -0.86
CA TYR A 146 -19.39 10.52 -1.40
C TYR A 146 -18.45 9.39 -1.81
N TYR A 147 -17.65 9.69 -2.81
CA TYR A 147 -16.39 9.03 -3.12
C TYR A 147 -15.27 9.76 -2.41
N TYR A 148 -14.45 9.04 -1.66
CA TYR A 148 -13.27 9.56 -0.98
C TYR A 148 -12.03 9.09 -1.73
N ALA A 149 -11.24 10.05 -2.18
CA ALA A 149 -9.96 9.85 -2.82
C ALA A 149 -8.87 9.96 -1.75
N ILE A 150 -8.14 8.89 -1.50
CA ILE A 150 -7.12 8.79 -0.46
C ILE A 150 -5.76 8.71 -1.16
N LEU A 151 -4.83 9.56 -0.75
CA LEU A 151 -3.49 9.64 -1.33
C LEU A 151 -2.41 9.70 -0.26
N ALA A 152 -1.26 9.14 -0.57
CA ALA A 152 -0.02 9.48 0.10
C ALA A 152 0.65 10.65 -0.62
N GLU A 153 1.06 11.66 0.11
CA GLU A 153 1.81 12.79 -0.43
C GLU A 153 3.05 13.10 0.43
N GLY A 154 3.97 13.91 -0.08
CA GLY A 154 5.24 14.22 0.58
C GLY A 154 6.38 13.27 0.23
N GLY A 155 6.10 12.18 -0.50
CA GLY A 155 7.03 11.09 -0.82
C GLY A 155 7.39 10.25 0.40
N THR A 156 7.96 9.06 0.20
CA THR A 156 8.24 8.04 1.23
C THR A 156 9.26 8.44 2.31
N GLY A 157 9.65 9.71 2.36
CA GLY A 157 10.54 10.28 3.38
C GLY A 157 9.80 10.75 4.64
N TYR A 158 10.44 11.61 5.42
CA TYR A 158 9.88 12.13 6.67
C TYR A 158 8.68 13.08 6.48
N GLY A 159 8.47 13.61 5.27
CA GLY A 159 7.29 14.42 4.93
C GLY A 159 6.08 13.60 4.48
N HIS A 160 6.17 12.26 4.49
CA HIS A 160 5.10 11.36 4.04
C HIS A 160 3.85 11.55 4.89
N GLY A 161 2.68 11.61 4.25
CA GLY A 161 1.41 11.80 4.92
C GLY A 161 0.25 11.24 4.11
N ILE A 162 -0.93 11.17 4.72
CA ILE A 162 -2.19 10.79 4.08
C ILE A 162 -3.02 12.05 3.89
N ASN A 163 -3.39 12.32 2.65
CA ASN A 163 -4.31 13.37 2.26
C ASN A 163 -5.55 12.78 1.60
N VAL A 164 -6.67 13.48 1.76
CA VAL A 164 -7.98 13.01 1.28
C VAL A 164 -8.72 14.12 0.59
N GLY A 165 -9.42 13.76 -0.48
CA GLY A 165 -10.45 14.56 -1.12
C GLY A 165 -11.76 13.78 -1.22
N ARG A 166 -12.89 14.45 -1.43
CA ARG A 166 -14.17 13.79 -1.68
C ARG A 166 -14.95 14.43 -2.81
N SER A 167 -15.82 13.66 -3.43
CA SER A 167 -16.78 14.12 -4.45
C SER A 167 -18.06 13.29 -4.39
N LYS A 168 -19.18 13.87 -4.82
CA LYS A 168 -20.43 13.10 -5.06
C LYS A 168 -20.41 12.33 -6.38
N ASN A 169 -19.43 12.58 -7.22
CA ASN A 169 -19.26 11.92 -8.51
C ASN A 169 -17.87 11.28 -8.56
N LEU A 170 -17.79 10.02 -8.98
CA LEU A 170 -16.53 9.27 -9.12
C LEU A 170 -15.48 10.05 -9.93
N PHE A 171 -15.91 10.75 -10.96
CA PHE A 171 -15.04 11.52 -11.85
C PHE A 171 -14.80 12.97 -11.39
N GLY A 172 -15.27 13.31 -10.19
CA GLY A 172 -15.09 14.65 -9.60
C GLY A 172 -16.14 15.67 -9.99
N PRO A 173 -15.91 16.97 -9.70
CA PRO A 173 -14.69 17.47 -9.05
C PRO A 173 -14.56 17.05 -7.58
N TYR A 174 -13.32 16.82 -7.15
CA TYR A 174 -13.02 16.52 -5.75
C TYR A 174 -12.65 17.79 -4.98
N GLU A 175 -13.17 17.92 -3.77
CA GLU A 175 -12.75 18.91 -2.79
C GLU A 175 -11.78 18.29 -1.79
N ALA A 176 -10.68 18.97 -1.47
CA ALA A 176 -9.73 18.50 -0.46
C ALA A 176 -10.31 18.61 0.94
N SER A 177 -10.02 17.66 1.80
CA SER A 177 -10.41 17.71 3.21
C SER A 177 -9.81 18.92 3.91
N PRO A 178 -10.60 19.66 4.71
CA PRO A 178 -10.09 20.74 5.55
C PRO A 178 -9.18 20.25 6.68
N TYR A 179 -9.17 18.93 6.94
CA TYR A 179 -8.39 18.28 7.97
C TYR A 179 -7.06 17.73 7.47
N ASN A 180 -6.73 17.91 6.19
CA ASN A 180 -5.46 17.45 5.60
C ASN A 180 -4.24 18.16 6.23
N PRO A 181 -3.12 17.41 6.44
CA PRO A 181 -2.98 15.97 6.28
C PRO A 181 -3.65 15.20 7.41
N LEU A 182 -4.43 14.16 7.07
CA LEU A 182 -5.14 13.35 8.08
C LEU A 182 -4.18 12.51 8.93
N MET A 183 -3.03 12.16 8.36
CA MET A 183 -1.96 11.44 9.04
C MET A 183 -0.62 12.01 8.56
N ARG A 184 0.19 12.46 9.48
CA ARG A 184 1.60 12.83 9.26
C ARG A 184 2.32 12.95 10.59
N GLN A 185 3.56 12.50 10.67
CA GLN A 185 4.39 12.77 11.82
C GLN A 185 5.11 14.11 11.63
N LEU A 186 4.79 15.07 12.49
CA LEU A 186 5.38 16.40 12.46
C LEU A 186 6.53 16.58 13.45
N ASP A 187 6.56 15.78 14.53
CA ASP A 187 7.66 15.81 15.47
C ASP A 187 8.83 14.93 14.95
N PRO A 188 9.96 15.52 14.56
CA PRO A 188 11.11 14.76 14.10
C PRO A 188 11.72 13.87 15.20
N ASN A 189 11.34 14.08 16.47
CA ASN A 189 11.79 13.29 17.60
C ASN A 189 10.86 12.13 17.96
N ALA A 190 9.69 12.08 17.41
CA ALA A 190 8.75 10.98 17.64
C ALA A 190 9.34 9.63 17.17
N PRO A 191 9.02 8.53 17.85
CA PRO A 191 9.55 7.20 17.49
C PRO A 191 9.01 6.68 16.17
N ILE A 192 7.79 7.05 15.78
CA ILE A 192 7.17 6.68 14.50
C ILE A 192 7.36 7.83 13.52
N GLN A 193 7.84 7.50 12.32
CA GLN A 193 8.13 8.44 11.25
C GLN A 193 7.61 7.90 9.89
N ARG A 194 7.58 8.75 8.86
CA ARG A 194 7.33 8.38 7.46
C ARG A 194 5.95 7.76 7.23
N THR A 195 4.94 8.24 7.94
CA THR A 195 3.58 7.71 7.92
C THR A 195 2.83 8.14 6.66
N GLY A 196 2.28 7.19 5.93
CA GLY A 196 1.56 7.46 4.68
C GLY A 196 1.14 6.18 3.98
N HIS A 197 0.70 6.26 2.73
CA HIS A 197 0.26 5.14 1.90
C HIS A 197 -0.75 4.28 2.66
N GLY A 198 -1.83 4.94 3.14
CA GLY A 198 -2.83 4.31 3.98
C GLY A 198 -4.02 3.78 3.20
N LYS A 199 -4.58 2.68 3.68
CA LYS A 199 -5.83 2.10 3.20
C LYS A 199 -6.82 2.00 4.35
N LEU A 200 -8.03 2.52 4.15
CA LEU A 200 -9.13 2.40 5.10
C LEU A 200 -9.77 1.02 5.01
N ILE A 201 -10.19 0.51 6.16
CA ILE A 201 -10.91 -0.73 6.29
C ILE A 201 -11.99 -0.59 7.36
N GLU A 202 -13.15 -1.15 7.09
CA GLU A 202 -14.22 -1.33 8.06
C GLU A 202 -14.11 -2.73 8.65
N ASP A 203 -14.18 -2.84 9.97
CA ASP A 203 -14.16 -4.11 10.65
C ASP A 203 -15.53 -4.77 10.76
N ALA A 204 -15.60 -5.94 11.36
CA ALA A 204 -16.85 -6.68 11.48
C ALA A 204 -17.93 -6.02 12.39
N ASN A 205 -17.53 -5.06 13.20
CA ASN A 205 -18.41 -4.28 14.08
C ASN A 205 -18.90 -2.98 13.43
N GLY A 206 -18.33 -2.63 12.24
CA GLY A 206 -18.58 -1.36 11.57
C GLY A 206 -17.65 -0.24 12.02
N ASP A 207 -16.63 -0.55 12.81
CA ASP A 207 -15.61 0.41 13.20
C ASP A 207 -14.56 0.56 12.08
N TRP A 208 -14.09 1.79 11.90
CA TRP A 208 -13.19 2.13 10.82
C TRP A 208 -11.76 2.28 11.30
N TRP A 209 -10.84 1.74 10.50
CA TRP A 209 -9.41 1.71 10.78
C TRP A 209 -8.63 2.11 9.52
N VAL A 210 -7.40 2.54 9.73
CA VAL A 210 -6.44 2.75 8.64
C VAL A 210 -5.17 1.93 8.89
N TYR A 211 -4.81 1.08 7.93
CA TYR A 211 -3.46 0.57 7.80
C TYR A 211 -2.62 1.58 7.04
N TYR A 212 -1.41 1.82 7.49
CA TYR A 212 -0.51 2.75 6.84
C TYR A 212 0.95 2.32 6.96
N LEU A 213 1.74 2.76 6.01
CA LEU A 213 3.18 2.61 6.03
C LEU A 213 3.80 3.50 7.09
N MET A 214 4.76 2.98 7.84
CA MET A 214 5.57 3.74 8.79
C MET A 214 7.01 3.24 8.86
N GLY A 215 7.86 3.94 9.62
CA GLY A 215 9.17 3.47 10.02
C GLY A 215 9.47 3.89 11.45
N ARG A 216 10.15 3.02 12.19
CA ARG A 216 10.67 3.33 13.54
C ARG A 216 12.19 3.45 13.45
N PRO A 217 12.71 4.68 13.28
CA PRO A 217 14.13 4.89 13.13
C PRO A 217 14.89 4.61 14.43
N ASN A 218 15.94 3.81 14.32
CA ASN A 218 16.88 3.61 15.42
C ASN A 218 17.75 4.87 15.54
N ARG A 219 17.65 5.56 16.68
CA ARG A 219 18.43 6.77 16.98
C ARG A 219 19.72 6.37 17.66
N GLY A 220 20.83 6.85 17.16
CA GLY A 220 22.17 6.56 17.69
C GLY A 220 23.11 5.89 16.67
N ILE A 221 22.62 5.60 15.46
CA ILE A 221 23.50 5.24 14.36
C ILE A 221 23.84 6.52 13.61
N GLU A 222 25.01 7.06 13.81
CA GLU A 222 25.53 8.16 13.00
C GLU A 222 25.83 7.67 11.59
N VAL A 223 25.25 8.35 10.60
CA VAL A 223 25.60 8.12 9.20
C VAL A 223 26.63 9.13 8.77
N ALA A 224 27.81 8.66 8.59
CA ALA A 224 28.79 9.39 7.81
C ALA A 224 28.30 9.51 6.36
N ASN A 225 28.18 10.74 5.82
CA ASN A 225 27.86 11.05 4.41
C ASN A 225 26.39 11.13 3.97
N GLY A 226 25.49 11.56 4.83
CA GLY A 226 24.13 11.94 4.40
C GLY A 226 24.17 13.10 3.38
N LYS A 227 23.60 12.90 2.18
CA LYS A 227 23.37 14.01 1.23
C LYS A 227 22.46 15.06 1.89
N ALA A 228 22.73 16.34 1.64
CA ALA A 228 21.84 17.40 2.11
C ALA A 228 20.38 17.14 1.69
N PRO A 229 19.40 17.42 2.55
CA PRO A 229 18.00 17.25 2.21
C PRO A 229 17.63 18.13 1.01
N LYS A 230 16.76 17.61 0.16
CA LYS A 230 16.18 18.42 -0.92
C LYS A 230 15.23 19.47 -0.30
N PRO A 231 15.01 20.61 -0.97
CA PRO A 231 14.03 21.58 -0.52
C PRO A 231 12.67 20.91 -0.23
N GLY A 232 12.10 21.16 0.95
CA GLY A 232 10.84 20.54 1.41
C GLY A 232 10.99 19.12 1.97
N GLU A 233 12.18 18.54 2.01
CA GLU A 233 12.43 17.23 2.62
C GLU A 233 12.77 17.39 4.09
N ILE A 234 11.92 16.81 4.97
CA ILE A 234 12.20 16.72 6.40
C ILE A 234 13.17 15.56 6.63
N ARG A 235 14.29 15.80 7.28
CA ARG A 235 15.23 14.76 7.70
C ARG A 235 15.38 14.72 9.21
N VAL A 236 15.44 13.51 9.72
CA VAL A 236 15.86 13.23 11.10
C VAL A 236 17.31 12.77 11.04
N PRO A 237 18.27 13.59 11.47
CA PRO A 237 19.68 13.23 11.44
C PRO A 237 19.97 11.94 12.21
N GLY A 238 20.81 11.07 11.65
CA GLY A 238 21.28 9.86 12.33
C GLY A 238 20.22 8.78 12.59
N ALA A 239 19.09 8.81 11.87
CA ALA A 239 18.01 7.86 12.07
C ALA A 239 17.85 6.90 10.89
N TYR A 240 17.96 5.59 11.16
CA TYR A 240 17.71 4.51 10.19
C TYR A 240 16.65 3.56 10.72
N THR A 241 15.79 3.08 9.83
CA THR A 241 14.90 1.95 10.11
C THR A 241 15.63 0.66 9.78
N THR A 242 16.13 -0.05 10.79
CA THR A 242 16.93 -1.27 10.62
C THR A 242 16.10 -2.46 10.14
N VAL A 243 14.80 -2.46 10.43
CA VAL A 243 13.85 -3.51 9.99
C VAL A 243 13.09 -3.11 8.72
N GLY A 244 13.45 -1.97 8.09
CA GLY A 244 12.74 -1.46 6.93
C GLY A 244 11.46 -0.71 7.28
N ARG A 245 10.48 -0.78 6.39
CA ARG A 245 9.15 -0.19 6.59
C ARG A 245 8.25 -1.17 7.34
N GLU A 246 7.41 -0.64 8.18
CA GLU A 246 6.47 -1.37 9.02
C GLU A 246 5.04 -0.91 8.74
N THR A 247 4.07 -1.65 9.21
CA THR A 247 2.64 -1.30 9.10
C THR A 247 2.13 -0.82 10.45
N GLY A 248 1.54 0.38 10.45
CA GLY A 248 0.78 0.93 11.57
C GLY A 248 -0.71 0.71 11.39
N LEU A 249 -1.45 0.76 12.50
CA LEU A 249 -2.89 0.68 12.56
C LEU A 249 -3.42 1.74 13.51
N ASP A 250 -4.29 2.63 13.04
CA ASP A 250 -4.95 3.64 13.86
C ASP A 250 -6.45 3.70 13.56
N PRO A 251 -7.29 4.08 14.54
CA PRO A 251 -8.73 4.21 14.36
C PRO A 251 -9.08 5.41 13.48
N VAL A 252 -10.17 5.27 12.76
CA VAL A 252 -10.77 6.31 11.92
C VAL A 252 -12.14 6.65 12.49
N ARG A 253 -12.42 7.93 12.65
CA ARG A 253 -13.73 8.41 13.08
C ARG A 253 -14.36 9.32 12.04
N TRP A 254 -15.55 8.98 11.60
CA TRP A 254 -16.39 9.81 10.75
C TRP A 254 -17.00 10.97 11.55
N LEU A 255 -17.03 12.15 10.94
CA LEU A 255 -17.54 13.39 11.51
C LEU A 255 -18.94 13.70 10.95
N ASP A 256 -19.68 14.54 11.67
CA ASP A 256 -21.03 14.95 11.27
C ASP A 256 -21.07 15.73 9.94
N ASP A 257 -19.95 16.35 9.55
CA ASP A 257 -19.80 17.03 8.26
C ASP A 257 -19.50 16.09 7.08
N GLY A 258 -19.47 14.79 7.36
CA GLY A 258 -19.19 13.73 6.39
C GLY A 258 -17.71 13.57 6.05
N TRP A 259 -16.78 14.24 6.72
CA TRP A 259 -15.37 13.92 6.66
C TRP A 259 -14.99 12.90 7.72
N PHE A 260 -13.75 12.48 7.72
CA PHE A 260 -13.20 11.63 8.78
C PHE A 260 -11.84 12.15 9.27
N VAL A 261 -11.46 11.70 10.45
CA VAL A 261 -10.14 11.94 11.03
C VAL A 261 -9.51 10.61 11.46
N ILE A 262 -8.19 10.57 11.43
CA ILE A 262 -7.40 9.42 11.87
C ILE A 262 -6.82 9.73 13.24
N ASN A 263 -6.98 8.81 14.20
CA ASN A 263 -6.48 8.93 15.57
C ASN A 263 -6.78 10.32 16.20
N GLU A 264 -8.00 10.81 16.01
CA GLU A 264 -8.44 12.13 16.51
C GLU A 264 -7.53 13.30 16.08
N GLY A 265 -6.87 13.20 14.92
CA GLY A 265 -5.94 14.21 14.42
C GLY A 265 -4.59 14.29 15.16
N LYS A 266 -4.27 13.31 16.00
CA LYS A 266 -3.05 13.31 16.81
C LYS A 266 -1.80 12.78 16.09
N GLY A 267 -1.95 12.37 14.84
CA GLY A 267 -0.90 11.66 14.09
C GLY A 267 -0.79 10.19 14.51
N PRO A 268 0.30 9.49 14.14
CA PRO A 268 0.44 8.05 14.39
C PRO A 268 0.58 7.75 15.89
N SER A 269 -0.08 6.68 16.34
CA SER A 269 0.01 6.23 17.73
C SER A 269 1.16 5.24 17.93
N ASN A 270 1.85 5.33 19.08
CA ASN A 270 2.79 4.30 19.53
C ASN A 270 2.07 3.11 20.17
N GLU A 271 0.97 3.40 20.83
CA GLU A 271 0.11 2.44 21.51
C GLU A 271 -1.33 2.82 21.19
N GLN A 272 -2.16 1.84 20.92
CA GLN A 272 -3.56 2.01 20.58
C GLN A 272 -4.38 0.91 21.24
N THR A 273 -5.64 1.24 21.57
CA THR A 273 -6.60 0.23 21.95
C THR A 273 -6.85 -0.70 20.75
N ALA A 274 -6.75 -2.00 20.98
CA ALA A 274 -7.03 -2.97 19.93
C ALA A 274 -8.50 -2.87 19.47
N PRO A 275 -8.80 -3.23 18.19
CA PRO A 275 -10.18 -3.38 17.74
C PRO A 275 -10.96 -4.32 18.66
N ASP A 276 -12.23 -4.02 18.93
CA ASP A 276 -13.11 -4.87 19.73
C ASP A 276 -13.59 -6.08 18.92
N LEU A 277 -12.63 -6.92 18.54
CA LEU A 277 -12.81 -8.13 17.77
C LEU A 277 -12.35 -9.34 18.58
N PRO A 278 -12.93 -10.54 18.35
CA PRO A 278 -12.48 -11.76 19.03
C PRO A 278 -10.99 -12.01 18.80
N GLU A 279 -10.23 -12.08 19.89
CA GLU A 279 -8.80 -12.35 19.83
C GLU A 279 -8.51 -13.68 19.13
N VAL A 280 -7.52 -13.66 18.25
CA VAL A 280 -7.04 -14.85 17.55
C VAL A 280 -5.64 -15.20 18.03
N VAL A 281 -5.47 -16.39 18.51
CA VAL A 281 -4.16 -16.91 18.92
C VAL A 281 -3.63 -17.85 17.84
N TYR A 282 -2.53 -17.46 17.22
CA TYR A 282 -1.80 -18.32 16.29
C TYR A 282 -0.60 -18.96 16.99
N PRO A 283 -0.25 -20.21 16.63
CA PRO A 283 1.01 -20.79 17.05
C PRO A 283 2.17 -19.88 16.64
N LYS A 284 3.04 -19.52 17.57
CA LYS A 284 4.24 -18.75 17.21
C LYS A 284 5.21 -19.70 16.53
N TRP A 285 5.53 -19.39 15.28
CA TRP A 285 6.66 -20.01 14.61
C TRP A 285 7.95 -19.60 15.35
N GLN A 286 8.72 -20.58 15.77
CA GLN A 286 9.89 -20.32 16.62
C GLN A 286 11.19 -20.78 15.96
N ARG A 287 11.13 -21.87 15.18
CA ARG A 287 12.32 -22.52 14.66
C ARG A 287 11.93 -23.48 13.53
N ASP A 288 12.80 -23.56 12.53
CA ASP A 288 12.79 -24.59 11.51
C ASP A 288 14.06 -25.45 11.67
N ASP A 289 13.91 -26.73 11.85
CA ASP A 289 15.02 -27.68 11.97
C ASP A 289 15.43 -28.29 10.62
N PHE A 290 14.72 -27.90 9.53
CA PHE A 290 14.94 -28.38 8.16
C PHE A 290 14.83 -29.89 8.03
N ASP A 291 13.92 -30.49 8.75
CA ASP A 291 13.66 -31.94 8.74
C ASP A 291 12.56 -32.35 7.74
N SER A 292 12.01 -31.38 7.00
CA SER A 292 11.08 -31.59 5.90
C SER A 292 11.78 -31.43 4.54
N ASP A 293 11.29 -32.15 3.52
CA ASP A 293 11.77 -32.06 2.15
C ASP A 293 11.37 -30.72 1.47
N THR A 294 10.49 -29.93 2.11
CA THR A 294 10.03 -28.62 1.62
C THR A 294 10.22 -27.56 2.69
N LEU A 295 10.59 -26.36 2.25
CA LEU A 295 10.70 -25.22 3.15
C LEU A 295 9.32 -24.80 3.66
N ASP A 296 9.26 -24.39 4.93
CA ASP A 296 8.06 -23.82 5.53
C ASP A 296 7.66 -22.50 4.82
N VAL A 297 6.37 -22.17 4.85
CA VAL A 297 5.81 -20.95 4.23
C VAL A 297 6.46 -19.65 4.72
N HIS A 298 7.10 -19.66 5.89
CA HIS A 298 7.79 -18.49 6.45
C HIS A 298 9.12 -18.17 5.75
N TRP A 299 9.66 -19.10 4.96
CA TRP A 299 10.88 -18.85 4.21
C TRP A 299 10.60 -18.00 2.97
N GLN A 300 11.36 -16.92 2.84
CA GLN A 300 11.24 -15.99 1.72
C GLN A 300 12.63 -15.72 1.14
N PHE A 301 12.66 -15.56 -0.16
CA PHE A 301 13.89 -15.26 -0.89
C PHE A 301 13.79 -13.93 -1.59
N VAL A 302 14.88 -13.18 -1.57
CA VAL A 302 14.98 -11.99 -2.41
C VAL A 302 15.05 -12.44 -3.86
N ARG A 303 14.02 -12.18 -4.64
CA ARG A 303 13.81 -12.52 -6.05
C ARG A 303 13.46 -13.99 -6.30
N ARG A 304 14.40 -14.92 -6.10
CA ARG A 304 14.15 -16.37 -6.19
C ARG A 304 15.13 -17.16 -5.33
N PRO A 305 14.80 -18.41 -4.98
CA PRO A 305 15.73 -19.31 -4.31
C PRO A 305 17.00 -19.49 -5.12
N ALA A 306 18.14 -19.68 -4.43
CA ALA A 306 19.35 -20.14 -5.09
C ALA A 306 19.06 -21.53 -5.69
N PRO A 307 19.57 -21.87 -6.88
CA PRO A 307 19.51 -23.22 -7.39
C PRO A 307 20.24 -24.13 -6.41
N GLY A 308 19.58 -25.23 -6.02
CA GLY A 308 20.12 -26.26 -5.13
C GLY A 308 21.26 -27.07 -5.77
#